data_cde3b14739b9986113123b52f3b417c0
#
_entry.id   cde3b14739b9986113123b52f3b417c0
#
_cell.length_a   1.000
_cell.length_b   1.000
_cell.length_c   1.000
_cell.angle_alpha   90.00
_cell.angle_beta   90.00
_cell.angle_gamma   90.00
#
_symmetry.space_group_name_H-M   'P 1'
#
loop_
_entity.id
_entity.type
_entity.pdbx_description
1 polymer ?
#
loop_
_entity_poly.entity_id
_entity_poly.type
_entity_poly.pdbx_seq_one_letter_code
_entity_poly.pdbx_strand_id
1 'polypeptide(L)'
;RIVSNESDADDATQNAMMAIVKNFSSFDERSAFSTWAYRIATNAALDELRRRRRRPLTLLGHDNGEAMDIADQRSEDQFSHIDAHDELSSALALIPEEYRVALVLRDVADLDYEEISHILDVPIGTVRSRIARGRGRLAGILGNENPSGERQTPDSESPL
;
A
#
# COMPACT_ATOMS: atom_id res chain seq x y z
N ARG A 1 -2.00 4.73 -2.02
CA ARG A 1 -1.38 3.75 -1.10
C ARG A 1 -0.95 2.46 -1.77
N ILE A 2 -1.62 2.00 -2.82
CA ILE A 2 -1.14 0.89 -3.65
C ILE A 2 0.10 1.31 -4.43
N VAL A 3 0.06 2.50 -5.02
CA VAL A 3 1.16 3.15 -5.72
C VAL A 3 1.86 4.10 -4.75
N SER A 4 3.17 4.00 -4.63
CA SER A 4 3.97 4.75 -3.66
C SER A 4 4.42 6.12 -4.16
N ASN A 5 4.56 6.30 -5.48
CA ASN A 5 4.92 7.56 -6.09
C ASN A 5 3.67 8.39 -6.36
N GLU A 6 3.66 9.66 -5.96
CA GLU A 6 2.51 10.57 -6.05
C GLU A 6 2.07 10.79 -7.51
N SER A 7 3.01 11.07 -8.41
CA SER A 7 2.71 11.29 -9.83
C SER A 7 2.11 10.04 -10.49
N ASP A 8 2.66 8.86 -10.18
CA ASP A 8 2.12 7.59 -10.70
C ASP A 8 0.75 7.27 -10.07
N ALA A 9 0.52 7.69 -8.81
CA ALA A 9 -0.78 7.53 -8.15
C ALA A 9 -1.84 8.44 -8.76
N ASP A 10 -1.49 9.67 -9.13
CA ASP A 10 -2.37 10.61 -9.84
C ASP A 10 -2.72 10.06 -11.22
N ASP A 11 -1.75 9.58 -11.97
CA ASP A 11 -1.96 8.95 -13.29
C ASP A 11 -2.89 7.74 -13.16
N ALA A 12 -2.66 6.86 -12.18
CA ALA A 12 -3.52 5.70 -11.93
C ALA A 12 -4.95 6.12 -11.56
N THR A 13 -5.09 7.17 -10.74
CA THR A 13 -6.40 7.71 -10.32
C THR A 13 -7.15 8.28 -11.51
N GLN A 14 -6.50 9.09 -12.34
CA GLN A 14 -7.10 9.64 -13.56
C GLN A 14 -7.56 8.53 -14.52
N ASN A 15 -6.69 7.53 -14.75
CA ASN A 15 -7.02 6.39 -15.61
C ASN A 15 -8.20 5.58 -15.05
N ALA A 16 -8.26 5.39 -13.73
CA ALA A 16 -9.38 4.72 -13.07
C ALA A 16 -10.70 5.49 -13.24
N MET A 17 -10.68 6.80 -13.01
CA MET A 17 -11.87 7.66 -13.17
C MET A 17 -12.39 7.65 -14.61
N MET A 18 -11.49 7.77 -15.59
CA MET A 18 -11.86 7.69 -17.00
C MET A 18 -12.44 6.32 -17.36
N ALA A 19 -11.85 5.23 -16.83
CA ALA A 19 -12.36 3.88 -17.05
C ALA A 19 -13.73 3.65 -16.41
N ILE A 20 -13.97 4.17 -15.20
CA ILE A 20 -15.27 4.11 -14.52
C ILE A 20 -16.33 4.82 -15.38
N VAL A 21 -16.09 6.05 -15.81
CA VAL A 21 -17.04 6.80 -16.64
C VAL A 21 -17.30 6.08 -17.97
N LYS A 22 -16.27 5.63 -18.65
CA LYS A 22 -16.38 4.94 -19.95
C LYS A 22 -17.17 3.63 -19.84
N ASN A 23 -17.00 2.88 -18.76
CA ASN A 23 -17.61 1.57 -18.59
C ASN A 23 -18.88 1.62 -17.71
N PHE A 24 -19.34 2.78 -17.30
CA PHE A 24 -20.49 2.91 -16.42
C PHE A 24 -21.75 2.24 -16.98
N SER A 25 -22.00 2.36 -18.29
CA SER A 25 -23.11 1.72 -18.96
C SER A 25 -23.05 0.18 -19.00
N SER A 26 -21.88 -0.39 -18.72
CA SER A 26 -21.66 -1.85 -18.64
C SER A 26 -21.75 -2.41 -17.23
N PHE A 27 -22.02 -1.55 -16.24
CA PHE A 27 -22.26 -1.98 -14.87
C PHE A 27 -23.64 -2.68 -14.80
N ASP A 28 -23.62 -3.98 -14.53
CA ASP A 28 -24.77 -4.86 -14.59
C ASP A 28 -25.43 -5.14 -13.21
N GLU A 29 -25.05 -4.38 -12.18
CA GLU A 29 -25.55 -4.50 -10.79
C GLU A 29 -25.39 -5.89 -10.14
N ARG A 30 -24.56 -6.77 -10.71
CA ARG A 30 -24.29 -8.11 -10.15
C ARG A 30 -23.40 -8.07 -8.90
N SER A 31 -22.78 -6.94 -8.62
CA SER A 31 -22.02 -6.63 -7.42
C SER A 31 -22.35 -5.20 -6.96
N ALA A 32 -21.96 -4.84 -5.73
CA ALA A 32 -22.02 -3.45 -5.30
C ALA A 32 -21.18 -2.56 -6.24
N PHE A 33 -21.68 -1.35 -6.53
CA PHE A 33 -20.95 -0.38 -7.36
C PHE A 33 -19.53 -0.10 -6.81
N SER A 34 -19.39 -0.03 -5.49
CA SER A 34 -18.10 0.15 -4.84
C SER A 34 -17.12 -0.96 -5.19
N THR A 35 -17.52 -2.23 -5.12
CA THR A 35 -16.69 -3.39 -5.46
C THR A 35 -16.24 -3.35 -6.92
N TRP A 36 -17.19 -2.99 -7.84
CA TRP A 36 -16.87 -2.83 -9.25
C TRP A 36 -15.89 -1.66 -9.49
N ALA A 37 -16.10 -0.52 -8.84
CA ALA A 37 -15.23 0.64 -8.94
C ALA A 37 -13.83 0.35 -8.36
N TYR A 38 -13.74 -0.33 -7.21
CA TYR A 38 -12.46 -0.76 -6.64
C TYR A 38 -11.70 -1.72 -7.54
N ARG A 39 -12.39 -2.61 -8.25
CA ARG A 39 -11.75 -3.48 -9.25
C ARG A 39 -11.10 -2.68 -10.36
N ILE A 40 -11.79 -1.67 -10.89
CA ILE A 40 -11.23 -0.78 -11.93
C ILE A 40 -10.04 0.01 -11.39
N ALA A 41 -10.17 0.61 -10.21
CA ALA A 41 -9.11 1.41 -9.59
C ALA A 41 -7.87 0.55 -9.25
N THR A 42 -8.07 -0.65 -8.74
CA THR A 42 -6.97 -1.58 -8.43
C THR A 42 -6.24 -1.99 -9.70
N ASN A 43 -6.96 -2.31 -10.78
CA ASN A 43 -6.35 -2.65 -12.05
C ASN A 43 -5.54 -1.49 -12.63
N ALA A 44 -6.07 -0.26 -12.58
CA ALA A 44 -5.34 0.92 -13.02
C ALA A 44 -4.04 1.14 -12.21
N ALA A 45 -4.10 0.96 -10.90
CA ALA A 45 -2.92 1.04 -10.03
C ALA A 45 -1.87 -0.03 -10.35
N LEU A 46 -2.31 -1.28 -10.55
CA LEU A 46 -1.41 -2.38 -10.93
C LEU A 46 -0.80 -2.18 -12.32
N ASP A 47 -1.55 -1.64 -13.27
CA ASP A 47 -1.04 -1.35 -14.61
C ASP A 47 0.01 -0.24 -14.58
N GLU A 48 -0.17 0.77 -13.72
CA GLU A 48 0.84 1.81 -13.51
C GLU A 48 2.13 1.25 -12.91
N LEU A 49 2.04 0.39 -11.89
CA LEU A 49 3.21 -0.29 -11.34
C LEU A 49 3.94 -1.15 -12.38
N ARG A 50 3.19 -1.84 -13.24
CA ARG A 50 3.77 -2.61 -14.37
C ARG A 50 4.42 -1.68 -15.40
N ARG A 51 3.81 -0.54 -15.71
CA ARG A 51 4.36 0.47 -16.63
C ARG A 51 5.67 1.03 -16.11
N ARG A 52 5.74 1.38 -14.82
CA ARG A 52 6.96 1.85 -14.16
C ARG A 52 8.09 0.82 -14.24
N ARG A 53 7.81 -0.45 -13.98
CA ARG A 53 8.81 -1.52 -14.09
C ARG A 53 9.36 -1.72 -15.50
N ARG A 54 8.57 -1.39 -16.54
CA ARG A 54 8.97 -1.51 -17.95
C ARG A 54 9.67 -0.27 -18.49
N ARG A 55 9.63 0.87 -17.80
CA ARG A 55 10.39 2.06 -18.20
C ARG A 55 11.88 1.72 -18.14
N PRO A 56 12.61 1.78 -19.29
CA PRO A 56 14.05 1.59 -19.25
C PRO A 56 14.68 2.67 -18.38
N LEU A 57 15.65 2.31 -17.56
CA LEU A 57 16.48 3.21 -16.75
C LEU A 57 17.25 4.27 -17.55
N THR A 58 17.08 4.31 -18.86
CA THR A 58 17.80 5.17 -19.81
C THR A 58 17.41 6.64 -19.80
N LEU A 59 16.38 7.05 -19.05
CA LEU A 59 15.96 8.47 -18.99
C LEU A 59 16.32 9.17 -17.67
N LEU A 60 16.91 8.47 -16.71
CA LEU A 60 17.50 9.08 -15.51
C LEU A 60 19.01 8.87 -15.60
N GLY A 61 19.73 9.95 -15.96
CA GLY A 61 21.17 9.95 -15.97
C GLY A 61 21.72 9.51 -14.62
N HIS A 62 22.60 8.51 -14.68
CA HIS A 62 23.62 8.17 -13.70
C HIS A 62 23.24 8.40 -12.25
N ASP A 63 22.62 7.38 -11.61
CA ASP A 63 23.04 7.05 -10.26
C ASP A 63 22.98 5.52 -10.05
N ASN A 64 24.10 5.02 -9.54
CA ASN A 64 24.35 3.60 -9.34
C ASN A 64 23.42 3.01 -8.28
N GLY A 65 22.86 1.86 -8.65
CA GLY A 65 22.27 0.81 -7.84
C GLY A 65 22.12 1.04 -6.35
N GLU A 66 20.91 1.00 -5.98
CA GLU A 66 20.28 0.49 -4.77
C GLU A 66 18.88 1.09 -4.77
N ALA A 67 17.87 0.24 -4.73
CA ALA A 67 16.49 0.67 -4.60
C ALA A 67 16.26 1.21 -3.17
N MET A 68 16.76 2.41 -2.96
CA MET A 68 16.38 3.30 -1.86
C MET A 68 15.69 4.51 -2.51
N ASP A 69 14.37 4.47 -2.60
CA ASP A 69 13.57 5.66 -2.86
C ASP A 69 13.81 6.61 -1.69
N ILE A 70 14.61 7.64 -1.97
CA ILE A 70 14.97 8.68 -1.03
C ILE A 70 13.69 9.43 -0.65
N ALA A 71 13.36 9.39 0.62
CA ALA A 71 12.42 10.32 1.21
C ALA A 71 12.88 11.75 0.94
N ASP A 72 12.06 12.50 0.21
CA ASP A 72 12.25 13.94 -0.01
C ASP A 72 12.13 14.64 1.34
N GLN A 73 13.26 15.18 1.81
CA GLN A 73 13.34 15.96 3.02
C GLN A 73 12.58 17.27 2.82
N ARG A 74 11.40 17.39 3.39
CA ARG A 74 10.71 18.66 3.57
C ARG A 74 10.58 19.01 5.04
N SER A 75 11.29 20.06 5.37
CA SER A 75 11.16 21.07 6.45
C SER A 75 10.21 20.78 7.60
N GLU A 76 10.83 20.70 8.78
CA GLU A 76 10.25 20.72 10.12
C GLU A 76 9.45 22.01 10.34
N ASP A 77 8.12 21.95 10.42
CA ASP A 77 7.28 22.86 11.23
C ASP A 77 5.75 22.75 11.04
N GLN A 78 5.19 21.58 10.57
CA GLN A 78 3.72 21.33 10.61
C GLN A 78 3.37 19.88 10.99
N PHE A 79 3.90 19.35 12.04
CA PHE A 79 4.29 17.96 12.19
C PHE A 79 3.60 17.17 13.31
N SER A 80 2.29 16.99 13.33
CA SER A 80 1.83 15.84 14.14
C SER A 80 0.82 14.90 13.46
N HIS A 81 0.16 15.34 12.42
CA HIS A 81 -0.77 14.50 11.66
C HIS A 81 -0.26 14.11 10.25
N ILE A 82 0.65 14.89 9.70
CA ILE A 82 1.28 14.63 8.40
C ILE A 82 2.29 13.48 8.54
N ASP A 83 3.06 13.47 9.63
CA ASP A 83 4.12 12.47 9.87
C ASP A 83 3.60 11.03 9.90
N ALA A 84 2.53 10.75 10.66
CA ALA A 84 1.99 9.39 10.75
C ALA A 84 1.41 8.88 9.41
N HIS A 85 0.93 9.80 8.56
CA HIS A 85 0.41 9.45 7.24
C HIS A 85 1.54 9.12 6.27
N ASP A 86 2.62 9.87 6.32
CA ASP A 86 3.82 9.69 5.49
C ASP A 86 4.60 8.46 5.94
N GLU A 87 4.72 8.23 7.25
CA GLU A 87 5.32 7.03 7.84
C GLU A 87 4.60 5.75 7.39
N LEU A 88 3.27 5.71 7.49
CA LEU A 88 2.48 4.57 7.01
C LEU A 88 2.61 4.37 5.51
N SER A 89 2.64 5.44 4.72
CA SER A 89 2.78 5.36 3.27
C SER A 89 4.16 4.82 2.89
N SER A 90 5.20 5.27 3.57
CA SER A 90 6.58 4.79 3.41
C SER A 90 6.72 3.32 3.81
N ALA A 91 6.14 2.94 4.96
CA ALA A 91 6.13 1.55 5.42
C ALA A 91 5.39 0.62 4.44
N LEU A 92 4.25 1.06 3.89
CA LEU A 92 3.52 0.31 2.87
C LEU A 92 4.32 0.15 1.57
N ALA A 93 5.12 1.13 1.19
CA ALA A 93 5.96 1.06 -0.01
C ALA A 93 7.02 -0.06 0.07
N LEU A 94 7.49 -0.39 1.26
CA LEU A 94 8.46 -1.46 1.51
C LEU A 94 7.83 -2.88 1.48
N ILE A 95 6.51 -2.99 1.50
CA ILE A 95 5.82 -4.28 1.44
C ILE A 95 5.72 -4.73 -0.03
N PRO A 96 6.03 -6.02 -0.36
CA PRO A 96 5.83 -6.55 -1.69
C PRO A 96 4.42 -6.30 -2.20
N GLU A 97 4.29 -5.92 -3.48
CA GLU A 97 3.05 -5.47 -4.12
C GLU A 97 1.86 -6.39 -3.83
N GLU A 98 2.03 -7.70 -3.98
CA GLU A 98 0.95 -8.67 -3.79
C GLU A 98 0.35 -8.66 -2.39
N TYR A 99 1.15 -8.37 -1.36
CA TYR A 99 0.69 -8.27 0.04
C TYR A 99 0.15 -6.88 0.33
N ARG A 100 0.80 -5.84 -0.18
CA ARG A 100 0.38 -4.44 -0.03
C ARG A 100 -1.01 -4.21 -0.60
N VAL A 101 -1.27 -4.67 -1.83
CA VAL A 101 -2.57 -4.51 -2.47
C VAL A 101 -3.68 -5.18 -1.66
N ALA A 102 -3.51 -6.44 -1.25
CA ALA A 102 -4.49 -7.15 -0.45
C ALA A 102 -4.73 -6.47 0.92
N LEU A 103 -3.67 -5.97 1.55
CA LEU A 103 -3.72 -5.24 2.81
C LEU A 103 -4.50 -3.93 2.68
N VAL A 104 -4.20 -3.12 1.65
CA VAL A 104 -4.88 -1.84 1.41
C VAL A 104 -6.36 -2.06 1.11
N LEU A 105 -6.72 -3.05 0.31
CA LEU A 105 -8.12 -3.36 0.02
C LEU A 105 -8.87 -3.80 1.29
N ARG A 106 -8.23 -4.53 2.21
CA ARG A 106 -8.85 -4.97 3.44
C ARG A 106 -8.91 -3.87 4.51
N ASP A 107 -7.77 -3.23 4.81
CA ASP A 107 -7.61 -2.41 6.02
C ASP A 107 -7.85 -0.91 5.75
N VAL A 108 -7.80 -0.48 4.50
CA VAL A 108 -8.07 0.92 4.10
C VAL A 108 -9.42 1.06 3.38
N ALA A 109 -9.73 0.14 2.46
CA ALA A 109 -10.98 0.17 1.71
C ALA A 109 -12.11 -0.61 2.39
N ASP A 110 -11.83 -1.32 3.49
CA ASP A 110 -12.76 -2.12 4.30
C ASP A 110 -13.57 -3.17 3.52
N LEU A 111 -12.96 -3.72 2.47
CA LEU A 111 -13.57 -4.76 1.66
C LEU A 111 -13.49 -6.13 2.34
N ASP A 112 -14.48 -6.99 2.14
CA ASP A 112 -14.43 -8.35 2.64
C ASP A 112 -13.53 -9.27 1.79
N TYR A 113 -13.27 -10.49 2.28
CA TYR A 113 -12.37 -11.42 1.60
C TYR A 113 -12.90 -11.92 0.25
N GLU A 114 -14.21 -12.00 0.10
CA GLU A 114 -14.87 -12.44 -1.15
C GLU A 114 -14.75 -11.33 -2.19
N GLU A 115 -15.03 -10.08 -1.83
CA GLU A 115 -14.85 -8.92 -2.67
C GLU A 115 -13.40 -8.78 -3.15
N ILE A 116 -12.43 -8.92 -2.24
CA ILE A 116 -11.00 -8.86 -2.58
C ILE A 116 -10.60 -10.03 -3.49
N SER A 117 -11.14 -11.24 -3.25
CA SER A 117 -10.94 -12.39 -4.11
C SER A 117 -11.41 -12.12 -5.54
N HIS A 118 -12.57 -11.51 -5.70
CA HIS A 118 -13.11 -11.11 -7.00
C HIS A 118 -12.31 -9.98 -7.66
N ILE A 119 -11.87 -9.00 -6.89
CA ILE A 119 -11.08 -7.87 -7.40
C ILE A 119 -9.72 -8.34 -7.91
N LEU A 120 -9.04 -9.20 -7.14
CA LEU A 120 -7.68 -9.66 -7.44
C LEU A 120 -7.65 -10.92 -8.31
N ASP A 121 -8.80 -11.54 -8.56
CA ASP A 121 -8.93 -12.82 -9.28
C ASP A 121 -8.03 -13.92 -8.70
N VAL A 122 -8.10 -14.09 -7.36
CA VAL A 122 -7.34 -15.11 -6.63
C VAL A 122 -8.23 -15.81 -5.60
N PRO A 123 -7.95 -17.07 -5.23
CA PRO A 123 -8.72 -17.77 -4.21
C PRO A 123 -8.74 -17.04 -2.86
N ILE A 124 -9.85 -17.12 -2.11
CA ILE A 124 -10.01 -16.51 -0.78
C ILE A 124 -8.89 -16.91 0.19
N GLY A 125 -8.42 -18.17 0.13
CA GLY A 125 -7.28 -18.64 0.93
C GLY A 125 -5.99 -17.86 0.62
N THR A 126 -5.78 -17.48 -0.65
CA THR A 126 -4.67 -16.63 -1.08
C THR A 126 -4.82 -15.22 -0.55
N VAL A 127 -6.04 -14.65 -0.58
CA VAL A 127 -6.31 -13.32 0.00
C VAL A 127 -5.96 -13.31 1.50
N ARG A 128 -6.45 -14.28 2.26
CA ARG A 128 -6.17 -14.39 3.71
C ARG A 128 -4.67 -14.47 3.99
N SER A 129 -3.95 -15.30 3.25
CA SER A 129 -2.50 -15.46 3.43
C SER A 129 -1.72 -14.19 3.05
N ARG A 130 -2.13 -13.49 2.00
CA ARG A 130 -1.52 -12.21 1.57
C ARG A 130 -1.72 -11.12 2.62
N ILE A 131 -2.94 -10.99 3.15
CA ILE A 131 -3.24 -10.02 4.21
C ILE A 131 -2.44 -10.32 5.48
N ALA A 132 -2.40 -11.59 5.93
CA ALA A 132 -1.65 -11.98 7.11
C ALA A 132 -0.15 -11.67 6.96
N ARG A 133 0.45 -11.98 5.80
CA ARG A 133 1.86 -11.66 5.51
C ARG A 133 2.09 -10.15 5.39
N GLY A 134 1.15 -9.42 4.79
CA GLY A 134 1.20 -7.96 4.69
C GLY A 134 1.22 -7.31 6.08
N ARG A 135 0.31 -7.70 6.96
CA ARG A 135 0.25 -7.21 8.35
C ARG A 135 1.51 -7.54 9.14
N GLY A 136 2.02 -8.78 9.02
CA GLY A 136 3.27 -9.18 9.69
C GLY A 136 4.47 -8.34 9.24
N ARG A 137 4.58 -8.04 7.95
CA ARG A 137 5.65 -7.18 7.41
C ARG A 137 5.48 -5.73 7.87
N LEU A 138 4.26 -5.19 7.80
CA LEU A 138 3.98 -3.83 8.26
C LEU A 138 4.34 -3.65 9.74
N ALA A 139 3.92 -4.59 10.60
CA ALA A 139 4.27 -4.58 12.01
C ALA A 139 5.79 -4.66 12.25
N GLY A 140 6.50 -5.45 11.45
CA GLY A 140 7.96 -5.55 11.53
C GLY A 140 8.66 -4.24 11.13
N ILE A 141 8.16 -3.54 10.12
CA ILE A 141 8.71 -2.25 9.68
C ILE A 141 8.45 -1.19 10.74
N LEU A 142 7.19 -0.96 11.13
CA LEU A 142 6.82 0.05 12.12
C LEU A 142 7.36 -0.26 13.52
N GLY A 143 7.46 -1.53 13.91
CA GLY A 143 8.02 -1.93 15.21
C GLY A 143 9.53 -1.77 15.31
N ASN A 144 10.26 -1.74 14.20
CA ASN A 144 11.71 -1.55 14.17
C ASN A 144 12.11 -0.05 14.16
N GLU A 145 11.17 0.83 13.83
CA GLU A 145 11.38 2.29 13.86
C GLU A 145 11.11 2.92 15.23
N ASN A 146 10.68 2.14 16.24
CA ASN A 146 10.48 2.62 17.61
C ASN A 146 11.53 2.02 18.58
N PRO A 147 12.78 2.53 18.62
CA PRO A 147 13.83 2.06 19.53
C PRO A 147 13.66 2.53 20.99
N SER A 148 12.59 3.25 21.32
CA SER A 148 12.39 3.89 22.65
C SER A 148 11.45 3.11 23.58
N GLY A 149 11.22 1.83 23.34
CA GLY A 149 10.56 0.95 24.30
C GLY A 149 11.54 0.53 25.40
N GLU A 150 11.74 1.37 26.41
CA GLU A 150 12.39 1.00 27.67
C GLU A 150 11.82 -0.33 28.17
N ARG A 151 12.64 -1.37 28.12
CA ARG A 151 12.37 -2.58 28.90
C ARG A 151 12.53 -2.22 30.36
N GLN A 152 11.43 -1.99 31.05
CA GLN A 152 11.42 -2.03 32.50
C GLN A 152 11.79 -3.45 32.93
N THR A 153 13.01 -3.58 33.38
CA THR A 153 13.43 -4.75 34.16
C THR A 153 12.69 -4.70 35.50
N PRO A 154 11.98 -5.77 35.89
CA PRO A 154 11.45 -5.79 37.26
C PRO A 154 12.61 -5.90 38.23
N ASP A 155 12.71 -4.93 39.14
CA ASP A 155 13.59 -4.93 40.29
C ASP A 155 13.34 -6.21 41.12
N SER A 156 14.39 -7.00 41.20
CA SER A 156 14.47 -8.10 42.15
C SER A 156 14.81 -7.51 43.52
N GLU A 157 13.80 -7.14 44.28
CA GLU A 157 13.95 -6.97 45.73
C GLU A 157 14.01 -8.34 46.41
N SER A 158 15.18 -8.68 46.89
CA SER A 158 15.34 -9.69 47.96
C SER A 158 15.13 -9.05 49.31
N PRO A 159 14.28 -9.61 50.19
CA PRO A 159 14.34 -9.31 51.59
C PRO A 159 15.24 -10.28 52.36
N LEU A 160 15.90 -9.72 53.30
CA LEU A 160 16.57 -10.39 54.44
C LEU A 160 15.57 -11.18 55.30
#